data_6b674fe3496b5839c9d0a883a113251b
#
_entry.id   6b674fe3496b5839c9d0a883a113251b
#
_cell.length_a   1.000
_cell.length_b   1.000
_cell.length_c   1.000
_cell.angle_alpha   90.00
_cell.angle_beta   90.00
_cell.angle_gamma   90.00
#
_symmetry.space_group_name_H-M   'P 1'
#
loop_
_entity.id
_entity.type
_entity.pdbx_description
1 polymer ?
#
loop_
_entity_poly.entity_id
_entity_poly.type
_entity_poly.pdbx_seq_one_letter_code
_entity_poly.pdbx_strand_id
1 'polypeptide(L)'
;PSSFPHHINIDSPAGLIAATVDKKPNGELDVWFENVASYAHALDCLVEVAGFGAVKYDIGFGGAYYAYVDADAIGVSCSPSNVNQLIDLGRRIKHAVMESTELNHPRDEDLGFLYGTIFYSSKTTQPDAHSRHVCIFAEGEVDRSPTGTGVAGRIALLHAKGEVSHNQQITIESIVDGQMKVSALPCDKFYQFD
;
A
#
# COMPACT_ATOMS: atom_id res chain seq x y z
N PRO A 1 18.81 -22.53 -23.10
CA PRO A 1 18.72 -21.12 -22.72
C PRO A 1 17.23 -20.80 -22.64
N SER A 2 16.76 -20.50 -21.44
CA SER A 2 15.38 -20.09 -21.23
C SER A 2 15.15 -18.77 -21.95
N SER A 3 14.20 -18.75 -22.88
CA SER A 3 13.81 -17.52 -23.58
C SER A 3 12.90 -16.71 -22.67
N PHE A 4 13.22 -15.45 -22.44
CA PHE A 4 12.32 -14.50 -21.80
C PHE A 4 11.13 -14.16 -22.71
N PRO A 5 9.98 -13.76 -22.17
CA PRO A 5 9.69 -13.58 -20.73
C PRO A 5 9.40 -14.93 -20.00
N HIS A 6 9.57 -14.91 -18.67
CA HIS A 6 9.12 -15.99 -17.80
C HIS A 6 7.85 -15.57 -17.06
N HIS A 7 6.86 -16.46 -17.02
CA HIS A 7 5.63 -16.28 -16.25
C HIS A 7 5.69 -17.14 -14.99
N ILE A 8 5.41 -16.53 -13.84
CA ILE A 8 5.49 -17.17 -12.53
C ILE A 8 4.16 -16.92 -11.81
N ASN A 9 3.51 -18.01 -11.44
CA ASN A 9 2.34 -17.94 -10.59
C ASN A 9 2.76 -18.08 -9.13
N ILE A 10 2.38 -17.11 -8.31
CA ILE A 10 2.64 -17.07 -6.88
C ILE A 10 1.31 -17.25 -6.17
N ASP A 11 1.18 -18.34 -5.42
CA ASP A 11 0.03 -18.56 -4.55
C ASP A 11 0.23 -17.75 -3.26
N SER A 12 -0.66 -16.79 -3.01
CA SER A 12 -0.61 -15.94 -1.83
C SER A 12 -1.88 -16.14 -0.99
N PRO A 13 -1.87 -15.78 0.31
CA PRO A 13 -3.08 -15.87 1.14
C PRO A 13 -4.29 -15.14 0.54
N ALA A 14 -4.07 -14.04 -0.16
CA ALA A 14 -5.12 -13.25 -0.79
C ALA A 14 -5.54 -13.74 -2.18
N GLY A 15 -4.83 -14.71 -2.76
CA GLY A 15 -5.10 -15.29 -4.08
C GLY A 15 -3.87 -15.37 -4.97
N LEU A 16 -4.10 -15.72 -6.22
CA LEU A 16 -3.05 -15.90 -7.22
C LEU A 16 -2.49 -14.56 -7.68
N ILE A 17 -1.17 -14.44 -7.69
CA ILE A 17 -0.42 -13.33 -8.28
C ILE A 17 0.31 -13.84 -9.51
N ALA A 18 -0.01 -13.29 -10.69
CA ALA A 18 0.64 -13.61 -11.94
C ALA A 18 1.79 -12.64 -12.21
N ALA A 19 3.02 -13.10 -11.99
CA ALA A 19 4.22 -12.30 -12.22
C ALA A 19 4.85 -12.63 -13.56
N THR A 20 5.42 -11.62 -14.20
CA THR A 20 6.19 -11.74 -15.43
C THR A 20 7.58 -11.16 -15.21
N VAL A 21 8.58 -11.91 -15.62
CA VAL A 21 9.99 -11.48 -15.62
C VAL A 21 10.47 -11.41 -17.05
N ASP A 22 10.90 -10.26 -17.48
CA ASP A 22 11.49 -10.05 -18.80
C ASP A 22 12.92 -9.52 -18.68
N LYS A 23 13.67 -9.56 -19.76
CA LYS A 23 15.04 -9.09 -19.82
C LYS A 23 15.16 -7.92 -20.81
N LYS A 24 15.53 -6.76 -20.31
CA LYS A 24 15.79 -5.59 -21.14
C LYS A 24 17.02 -5.77 -22.04
N PRO A 25 17.14 -5.01 -23.12
CA PRO A 25 18.31 -5.06 -24.01
C PRO A 25 19.65 -4.82 -23.30
N ASN A 26 19.66 -4.05 -22.22
CA ASN A 26 20.83 -3.78 -21.39
C ASN A 26 21.19 -4.91 -20.42
N GLY A 27 20.38 -6.00 -20.39
CA GLY A 27 20.59 -7.16 -19.54
C GLY A 27 19.90 -7.09 -18.17
N GLU A 28 19.32 -5.96 -17.78
CA GLU A 28 18.52 -5.82 -16.57
C GLU A 28 17.23 -6.63 -16.65
N LEU A 29 16.78 -7.12 -15.50
CA LEU A 29 15.46 -7.74 -15.39
C LEU A 29 14.39 -6.68 -15.21
N ASP A 30 13.29 -6.84 -15.93
CA ASP A 30 12.06 -6.11 -15.74
C ASP A 30 11.02 -7.07 -15.14
N VAL A 31 10.43 -6.69 -14.02
CA VAL A 31 9.50 -7.54 -13.28
C VAL A 31 8.22 -6.77 -13.01
N TRP A 32 7.10 -7.35 -13.43
CA TRP A 32 5.79 -6.81 -13.10
C TRP A 32 4.81 -7.93 -12.75
N PHE A 33 3.72 -7.59 -12.09
CA PHE A 33 2.68 -8.55 -11.75
C PHE A 33 1.30 -7.87 -11.74
N GLU A 34 0.29 -8.65 -12.05
CA GLU A 34 -1.08 -8.33 -11.70
C GLU A 34 -1.34 -8.80 -10.27
N ASN A 35 -1.77 -7.85 -9.44
CA ASN A 35 -2.12 -8.12 -8.07
C ASN A 35 -3.55 -8.67 -7.98
N VAL A 36 -3.91 -9.23 -6.81
CA VAL A 36 -5.31 -9.53 -6.50
C VAL A 36 -6.16 -8.27 -6.56
N ALA A 37 -7.48 -8.42 -6.74
CA ALA A 37 -8.42 -7.29 -6.75
C ALA A 37 -8.20 -6.40 -5.53
N SER A 38 -8.02 -5.10 -5.80
CA SER A 38 -7.73 -4.09 -4.78
C SER A 38 -8.88 -3.09 -4.73
N TYR A 39 -9.24 -2.63 -3.54
CA TYR A 39 -10.38 -1.73 -3.36
C TYR A 39 -10.21 -0.76 -2.19
N ALA A 40 -10.93 0.36 -2.26
CA ALA A 40 -11.12 1.28 -1.16
C ALA A 40 -12.17 0.71 -0.20
N HIS A 41 -11.78 0.38 1.03
CA HIS A 41 -12.69 -0.16 2.04
C HIS A 41 -13.44 0.94 2.79
N ALA A 42 -12.70 1.96 3.24
CA ALA A 42 -13.25 3.12 3.93
C ALA A 42 -12.43 4.37 3.64
N LEU A 43 -13.08 5.50 3.50
CA LEU A 43 -12.46 6.80 3.19
C LEU A 43 -12.75 7.80 4.30
N ASP A 44 -11.78 8.71 4.51
CA ASP A 44 -11.92 9.88 5.38
C ASP A 44 -12.34 9.57 6.83
N CYS A 45 -11.89 8.43 7.35
CA CYS A 45 -12.10 8.00 8.72
C CYS A 45 -11.27 8.83 9.71
N LEU A 46 -11.71 8.84 10.98
CA LEU A 46 -10.98 9.48 12.08
C LEU A 46 -10.81 8.49 13.22
N VAL A 47 -9.65 8.51 13.87
CA VAL A 47 -9.38 7.75 15.08
C VAL A 47 -8.61 8.59 16.09
N GLU A 48 -8.95 8.46 17.37
CA GLU A 48 -8.19 9.05 18.47
C GLU A 48 -7.00 8.16 18.84
N VAL A 49 -5.81 8.72 18.73
CA VAL A 49 -4.56 8.03 19.09
C VAL A 49 -4.05 8.57 20.41
N ALA A 50 -4.02 7.72 21.44
CA ALA A 50 -3.64 8.12 22.79
C ALA A 50 -2.29 8.85 22.81
N GLY A 51 -2.25 10.06 23.41
CA GLY A 51 -1.07 10.90 23.49
C GLY A 51 -0.59 11.53 22.16
N PHE A 52 -1.41 11.43 21.09
CA PHE A 52 -1.14 12.10 19.81
C PHE A 52 -2.32 12.97 19.37
N GLY A 53 -3.55 12.48 19.52
CA GLY A 53 -4.79 13.15 19.12
C GLY A 53 -5.46 12.50 17.92
N ALA A 54 -6.39 13.20 17.30
CA ALA A 54 -7.17 12.73 16.17
C ALA A 54 -6.31 12.57 14.91
N VAL A 55 -6.38 11.39 14.29
CA VAL A 55 -5.68 11.05 13.04
C VAL A 55 -6.71 10.70 11.98
N LYS A 56 -6.64 11.38 10.84
CA LYS A 56 -7.43 11.06 9.65
C LYS A 56 -6.75 9.94 8.86
N TYR A 57 -7.53 8.96 8.41
CA TYR A 57 -7.02 7.83 7.66
C TYR A 57 -8.03 7.28 6.67
N ASP A 58 -7.54 6.55 5.69
CA ASP A 58 -8.32 5.70 4.79
C ASP A 58 -7.99 4.24 5.06
N ILE A 59 -8.87 3.32 4.68
CA ILE A 59 -8.59 1.88 4.68
C ILE A 59 -8.67 1.37 3.24
N GLY A 60 -7.60 0.76 2.77
CA GLY A 60 -7.52 0.10 1.47
C GLY A 60 -7.07 -1.34 1.60
N PHE A 61 -7.54 -2.17 0.68
CA PHE A 61 -7.14 -3.57 0.53
C PHE A 61 -6.39 -3.75 -0.79
N GLY A 62 -5.24 -4.42 -0.72
CA GLY A 62 -4.45 -4.78 -1.90
C GLY A 62 -3.78 -6.15 -1.72
N GLY A 63 -4.45 -7.07 -1.01
CA GLY A 63 -3.94 -8.35 -0.54
C GLY A 63 -3.78 -8.41 0.96
N ALA A 64 -3.79 -7.25 1.62
CA ALA A 64 -3.95 -7.06 3.06
C ALA A 64 -4.59 -5.70 3.30
N TYR A 65 -5.24 -5.52 4.45
CA TYR A 65 -5.78 -4.22 4.86
C TYR A 65 -4.70 -3.36 5.51
N TYR A 66 -4.66 -2.09 5.10
CA TYR A 66 -3.80 -1.07 5.71
C TYR A 66 -4.61 0.19 6.02
N ALA A 67 -4.24 0.86 7.11
CA ALA A 67 -4.63 2.23 7.37
C ALA A 67 -3.62 3.18 6.68
N TYR A 68 -4.11 4.06 5.81
CA TYR A 68 -3.28 5.03 5.07
C TYR A 68 -3.42 6.39 5.70
N VAL A 69 -2.30 6.95 6.10
CA VAL A 69 -2.24 8.22 6.85
C VAL A 69 -1.37 9.23 6.10
N ASP A 70 -1.89 10.42 5.90
CA ASP A 70 -1.13 11.55 5.36
C ASP A 70 -0.13 12.05 6.42
N ALA A 71 1.14 11.72 6.22
CA ALA A 71 2.22 12.10 7.12
C ALA A 71 2.45 13.63 7.12
N ASP A 72 2.25 14.28 5.99
CA ASP A 72 2.41 15.73 5.87
C ASP A 72 1.33 16.46 6.68
N ALA A 73 0.09 15.97 6.66
CA ALA A 73 -1.02 16.54 7.41
C ALA A 73 -0.84 16.42 8.93
N ILE A 74 -0.19 15.39 9.41
CA ILE A 74 0.09 15.17 10.84
C ILE A 74 1.49 15.64 11.27
N GLY A 75 2.25 16.28 10.37
CA GLY A 75 3.55 16.85 10.66
C GLY A 75 4.68 15.83 10.91
N VAL A 76 4.55 14.61 10.38
CA VAL A 76 5.56 13.54 10.52
C VAL A 76 6.33 13.37 9.21
N SER A 77 7.65 13.25 9.31
CA SER A 77 8.49 13.05 8.12
C SER A 77 8.68 11.58 7.81
N CYS A 78 8.44 11.18 6.55
CA CYS A 78 8.71 9.85 6.00
C CYS A 78 10.20 9.63 5.67
N SER A 79 11.11 10.08 6.54
CA SER A 79 12.56 9.95 6.35
C SER A 79 13.17 8.85 7.21
N PRO A 80 14.32 8.25 6.81
CA PRO A 80 15.02 7.25 7.63
C PRO A 80 15.40 7.76 9.03
N SER A 81 15.69 9.05 9.19
CA SER A 81 16.00 9.65 10.49
C SER A 81 14.82 9.62 11.47
N ASN A 82 13.59 9.54 10.96
CA ASN A 82 12.37 9.51 11.78
C ASN A 82 11.80 8.10 11.97
N VAL A 83 12.51 7.06 11.59
CA VAL A 83 12.00 5.67 11.59
C VAL A 83 11.42 5.25 12.93
N ASN A 84 12.08 5.61 14.06
CA ASN A 84 11.59 5.25 15.39
C ASN A 84 10.24 5.93 15.74
N GLN A 85 10.05 7.19 15.31
CA GLN A 85 8.79 7.90 15.48
C GLN A 85 7.69 7.26 14.63
N LEU A 86 8.01 6.90 13.37
CA LEU A 86 7.07 6.23 12.47
C LEU A 86 6.65 4.86 13.01
N ILE A 87 7.59 4.08 13.58
CA ILE A 87 7.29 2.78 14.20
C ILE A 87 6.32 2.97 15.37
N ASP A 88 6.65 3.84 16.33
CA ASP A 88 5.80 4.09 17.50
C ASP A 88 4.40 4.54 17.08
N LEU A 89 4.33 5.57 16.26
CA LEU A 89 3.04 6.12 15.83
C LEU A 89 2.25 5.15 14.95
N GLY A 90 2.90 4.43 14.03
CA GLY A 90 2.24 3.46 13.16
C GLY A 90 1.61 2.30 13.93
N ARG A 91 2.31 1.79 14.96
CA ARG A 91 1.75 0.78 15.88
C ARG A 91 0.53 1.31 16.64
N ARG A 92 0.63 2.51 17.20
CA ARG A 92 -0.47 3.13 17.97
C ARG A 92 -1.68 3.40 17.10
N ILE A 93 -1.49 3.87 15.86
CA ILE A 93 -2.59 4.04 14.89
C ILE A 93 -3.20 2.69 14.56
N LYS A 94 -2.39 1.67 14.23
CA LYS A 94 -2.88 0.32 13.94
C LYS A 94 -3.77 -0.20 15.06
N HIS A 95 -3.32 -0.14 16.32
CA HIS A 95 -4.12 -0.61 17.46
C HIS A 95 -5.40 0.20 17.64
N ALA A 96 -5.33 1.52 17.59
CA ALA A 96 -6.51 2.38 17.72
C ALA A 96 -7.56 2.11 16.63
N VAL A 97 -7.12 1.88 15.39
CA VAL A 97 -8.02 1.52 14.27
C VAL A 97 -8.62 0.13 14.50
N MET A 98 -7.84 -0.87 14.93
CA MET A 98 -8.35 -2.22 15.22
C MET A 98 -9.36 -2.24 16.36
N GLU A 99 -9.22 -1.37 17.35
CA GLU A 99 -10.17 -1.23 18.46
C GLU A 99 -11.48 -0.54 18.05
N SER A 100 -11.45 0.31 17.02
CA SER A 100 -12.58 1.13 16.60
C SER A 100 -13.27 0.66 15.32
N THR A 101 -12.65 -0.25 14.56
CA THR A 101 -13.12 -0.65 13.23
C THR A 101 -13.05 -2.17 13.09
N GLU A 102 -14.18 -2.77 12.78
CA GLU A 102 -14.25 -4.18 12.42
C GLU A 102 -13.96 -4.33 10.92
N LEU A 103 -13.03 -5.22 10.58
CA LEU A 103 -12.66 -5.53 9.20
C LEU A 103 -13.12 -6.94 8.86
N ASN A 104 -13.93 -7.05 7.84
CA ASN A 104 -14.43 -8.33 7.34
C ASN A 104 -14.06 -8.47 5.86
N HIS A 105 -13.23 -9.46 5.55
CA HIS A 105 -12.91 -9.75 4.15
C HIS A 105 -14.04 -10.62 3.54
N PRO A 106 -14.53 -10.27 2.32
CA PRO A 106 -15.76 -10.89 1.80
C PRO A 106 -15.65 -12.39 1.47
N ARG A 107 -14.44 -12.93 1.34
CA ARG A 107 -14.20 -14.34 0.96
C ARG A 107 -13.48 -15.16 2.01
N ASP A 108 -12.69 -14.53 2.86
CA ASP A 108 -11.78 -15.23 3.75
C ASP A 108 -11.67 -14.47 5.08
N GLU A 109 -12.17 -15.06 6.15
CA GLU A 109 -12.14 -14.46 7.49
C GLU A 109 -10.72 -14.23 7.98
N ASP A 110 -9.76 -15.08 7.57
CA ASP A 110 -8.34 -14.96 7.95
C ASP A 110 -7.67 -13.70 7.36
N LEU A 111 -8.26 -13.07 6.34
CA LEU A 111 -7.81 -11.79 5.79
C LEU A 111 -8.49 -10.58 6.45
N GLY A 112 -9.45 -10.80 7.35
CA GLY A 112 -10.26 -9.77 8.00
C GLY A 112 -9.54 -9.01 9.12
N PHE A 113 -8.29 -8.60 8.96
CA PHE A 113 -7.55 -7.85 9.97
C PHE A 113 -6.69 -6.74 9.38
N LEU A 114 -6.40 -5.72 10.18
CA LEU A 114 -5.50 -4.63 9.78
C LEU A 114 -4.04 -5.07 9.90
N TYR A 115 -3.36 -5.19 8.77
CA TYR A 115 -1.97 -5.65 8.73
C TYR A 115 -0.98 -4.60 9.22
N GLY A 116 -1.23 -3.34 8.89
CA GLY A 116 -0.34 -2.24 9.28
C GLY A 116 -0.88 -0.86 8.97
N THR A 117 -0.03 0.13 9.24
CA THR A 117 -0.23 1.54 8.89
C THR A 117 0.76 1.94 7.82
N ILE A 118 0.29 2.56 6.75
CA ILE A 118 1.12 3.16 5.71
C ILE A 118 1.05 4.67 5.83
N PHE A 119 2.15 5.28 6.18
CA PHE A 119 2.32 6.71 6.06
C PHE A 119 2.66 7.06 4.62
N TYR A 120 1.96 8.07 4.07
CA TYR A 120 2.32 8.61 2.76
C TYR A 120 2.62 10.10 2.86
N SER A 121 3.55 10.57 2.03
CA SER A 121 3.98 11.97 1.96
C SER A 121 4.14 12.40 0.50
N SER A 122 3.81 13.65 0.21
CA SER A 122 4.11 14.28 -1.08
C SER A 122 5.59 14.66 -1.23
N LYS A 123 6.36 14.62 -0.15
CA LYS A 123 7.79 14.94 -0.14
C LYS A 123 8.60 13.73 -0.55
N THR A 124 9.02 13.73 -1.80
CA THR A 124 9.77 12.65 -2.44
C THR A 124 11.23 13.06 -2.68
N THR A 125 12.12 12.08 -2.77
CA THR A 125 13.50 12.28 -3.19
C THR A 125 13.61 12.32 -4.71
N GLN A 126 12.82 11.50 -5.38
CA GLN A 126 12.79 11.41 -6.83
C GLN A 126 11.76 12.40 -7.38
N PRO A 127 12.14 13.29 -8.32
CA PRO A 127 11.26 14.36 -8.79
C PRO A 127 10.00 13.86 -9.49
N ASP A 128 10.04 12.66 -10.07
CA ASP A 128 8.92 12.05 -10.80
C ASP A 128 8.08 11.09 -9.94
N ALA A 129 8.42 10.92 -8.66
CA ALA A 129 7.64 10.10 -7.76
C ALA A 129 6.38 10.85 -7.31
N HIS A 130 5.23 10.15 -7.37
CA HIS A 130 3.94 10.68 -6.92
C HIS A 130 3.92 10.88 -5.40
N SER A 131 4.43 9.92 -4.66
CA SER A 131 4.46 9.94 -3.20
C SER A 131 5.51 9.00 -2.64
N ARG A 132 5.88 9.24 -1.37
CA ARG A 132 6.71 8.34 -0.56
C ARG A 132 5.82 7.56 0.41
N HIS A 133 6.05 6.27 0.52
CA HIS A 133 5.37 5.38 1.47
C HIS A 133 6.34 4.85 2.52
N VAL A 134 5.85 4.75 3.76
CA VAL A 134 6.50 4.04 4.86
C VAL A 134 5.48 3.13 5.52
N CYS A 135 5.66 1.83 5.34
CA CYS A 135 4.78 0.82 5.91
C CYS A 135 5.34 0.33 7.24
N ILE A 136 4.53 0.47 8.28
CA ILE A 136 4.75 -0.11 9.60
C ILE A 136 3.72 -1.23 9.78
N PHE A 137 4.18 -2.47 9.86
CA PHE A 137 3.32 -3.64 9.86
C PHE A 137 3.64 -4.59 11.01
N ALA A 138 2.85 -5.64 11.16
CA ALA A 138 2.95 -6.62 12.23
C ALA A 138 3.14 -5.96 13.62
N GLU A 139 4.26 -6.17 14.30
CA GLU A 139 4.53 -5.62 15.64
C GLU A 139 5.44 -4.37 15.61
N GLY A 140 5.68 -3.79 14.44
CA GLY A 140 6.48 -2.56 14.26
C GLY A 140 7.62 -2.72 13.27
N GLU A 141 7.52 -3.71 12.41
CA GLU A 141 8.44 -3.92 11.30
C GLU A 141 8.27 -2.82 10.25
N VAL A 142 9.37 -2.45 9.63
CA VAL A 142 9.41 -1.43 8.58
C VAL A 142 9.77 -2.07 7.25
N ASP A 143 8.89 -1.92 6.25
CA ASP A 143 9.21 -2.36 4.90
C ASP A 143 10.22 -1.40 4.25
N ARG A 144 11.29 -1.95 3.67
CA ARG A 144 12.24 -1.19 2.86
C ARG A 144 11.75 -0.94 1.43
N SER A 145 10.77 -1.72 0.98
CA SER A 145 10.08 -1.49 -0.29
C SER A 145 8.92 -0.51 -0.11
N PRO A 146 8.29 -0.01 -1.20
CA PRO A 146 7.03 0.72 -1.11
C PRO A 146 5.84 -0.12 -0.62
N THR A 147 6.03 -1.42 -0.39
CA THR A 147 5.05 -2.44 0.00
C THR A 147 4.06 -2.77 -1.13
N GLY A 148 4.24 -3.90 -1.81
CA GLY A 148 3.44 -4.26 -2.99
C GLY A 148 1.93 -4.27 -2.75
N THR A 149 1.46 -4.96 -1.69
CA THR A 149 0.05 -4.96 -1.28
C THR A 149 -0.43 -3.57 -0.82
N GLY A 150 0.46 -2.80 -0.20
CA GLY A 150 0.19 -1.41 0.20
C GLY A 150 0.07 -0.47 -1.00
N VAL A 151 0.94 -0.62 -2.00
CA VAL A 151 0.87 0.16 -3.26
C VAL A 151 -0.42 -0.15 -4.01
N ALA A 152 -0.84 -1.43 -4.04
CA ALA A 152 -2.09 -1.85 -4.67
C ALA A 152 -3.33 -1.29 -3.95
N GLY A 153 -3.36 -1.31 -2.62
CA GLY A 153 -4.42 -0.64 -1.85
C GLY A 153 -4.42 0.88 -2.05
N ARG A 154 -3.22 1.51 -2.13
CA ARG A 154 -3.13 2.96 -2.37
C ARG A 154 -3.67 3.38 -3.72
N ILE A 155 -3.36 2.65 -4.79
CA ILE A 155 -3.88 3.01 -6.13
C ILE A 155 -5.40 2.90 -6.19
N ALA A 156 -6.00 1.92 -5.49
CA ALA A 156 -7.45 1.80 -5.36
C ALA A 156 -8.06 3.00 -4.61
N LEU A 157 -7.44 3.45 -3.52
CA LEU A 157 -7.87 4.65 -2.79
C LEU A 157 -7.79 5.91 -3.65
N LEU A 158 -6.68 6.12 -4.36
CA LEU A 158 -6.50 7.26 -5.26
C LEU A 158 -7.53 7.25 -6.40
N HIS A 159 -7.81 6.07 -6.95
CA HIS A 159 -8.83 5.91 -7.98
C HIS A 159 -10.23 6.22 -7.43
N ALA A 160 -10.58 5.69 -6.27
CA ALA A 160 -11.88 5.95 -5.62
C ALA A 160 -12.08 7.45 -5.29
N LYS A 161 -10.99 8.17 -5.00
CA LYS A 161 -11.02 9.64 -4.79
C LYS A 161 -10.99 10.45 -6.09
N GLY A 162 -10.88 9.80 -7.25
CA GLY A 162 -10.78 10.47 -8.55
C GLY A 162 -9.45 11.16 -8.82
N GLU A 163 -8.41 10.85 -8.02
CA GLU A 163 -7.07 11.43 -8.14
C GLU A 163 -6.22 10.74 -9.23
N VAL A 164 -6.53 9.48 -9.55
CA VAL A 164 -5.85 8.70 -10.58
C VAL A 164 -6.87 8.00 -11.46
N SER A 165 -6.68 8.07 -12.78
CA SER A 165 -7.51 7.38 -13.76
C SER A 165 -7.02 5.94 -14.01
N HIS A 166 -7.89 5.08 -14.57
CA HIS A 166 -7.47 3.77 -15.05
C HIS A 166 -6.30 3.90 -16.05
N ASN A 167 -5.36 2.98 -15.99
CA ASN A 167 -4.13 2.91 -16.79
C ASN A 167 -3.17 4.09 -16.59
N GLN A 168 -3.47 5.04 -15.72
CA GLN A 168 -2.52 6.08 -15.35
C GLN A 168 -1.45 5.46 -14.43
N GLN A 169 -0.21 5.48 -14.88
CA GLN A 169 0.92 4.99 -14.10
C GLN A 169 1.45 6.08 -13.18
N ILE A 170 1.64 5.73 -11.91
CA ILE A 170 2.36 6.56 -10.92
C ILE A 170 3.54 5.81 -10.35
N THR A 171 4.52 6.53 -9.83
CA THR A 171 5.68 5.96 -9.12
C THR A 171 5.55 6.26 -7.64
N ILE A 172 5.69 5.23 -6.81
CA ILE A 172 5.72 5.35 -5.35
C ILE A 172 7.10 4.94 -4.87
N GLU A 173 7.73 5.79 -4.05
CA GLU A 173 9.02 5.49 -3.46
C GLU A 173 8.89 5.02 -2.00
N SER A 174 9.87 4.28 -1.51
CA SER A 174 9.96 3.82 -0.13
C SER A 174 10.83 4.73 0.74
N ILE A 175 10.89 4.43 2.04
CA ILE A 175 11.75 5.12 3.01
C ILE A 175 13.24 5.08 2.64
N VAL A 176 13.68 4.11 1.84
CA VAL A 176 15.07 3.94 1.35
C VAL A 176 15.20 4.20 -0.15
N ASP A 177 14.29 5.01 -0.71
CA ASP A 177 14.28 5.44 -2.11
C ASP A 177 14.06 4.31 -3.14
N GLY A 178 13.68 3.10 -2.69
CA GLY A 178 13.20 2.04 -3.58
C GLY A 178 11.90 2.47 -4.27
N GLN A 179 11.70 2.08 -5.52
CA GLN A 179 10.55 2.53 -6.32
C GLN A 179 9.70 1.36 -6.81
N MET A 180 8.40 1.58 -6.84
CA MET A 180 7.43 0.76 -7.56
C MET A 180 6.58 1.64 -8.47
N LYS A 181 6.37 1.18 -9.71
CA LYS A 181 5.40 1.77 -10.62
C LYS A 181 4.10 0.99 -10.51
N VAL A 182 2.99 1.69 -10.45
CA VAL A 182 1.66 1.10 -10.31
C VAL A 182 0.66 1.83 -11.18
N SER A 183 -0.33 1.10 -11.69
CA SER A 183 -1.52 1.63 -12.35
C SER A 183 -2.76 0.84 -11.94
N ALA A 184 -3.91 1.51 -11.88
CA ALA A 184 -5.19 0.84 -11.71
C ALA A 184 -5.64 0.26 -13.05
N LEU A 185 -5.89 -1.05 -13.08
CA LEU A 185 -6.54 -1.72 -14.20
C LEU A 185 -8.02 -1.91 -13.88
N PRO A 186 -8.94 -1.73 -14.86
CA PRO A 186 -10.33 -2.04 -14.63
C PRO A 186 -10.49 -3.55 -14.39
N CYS A 187 -11.27 -3.91 -13.40
CA CYS A 187 -11.65 -5.29 -13.14
C CYS A 187 -13.16 -5.38 -12.88
N ASP A 188 -13.68 -6.58 -12.89
CA ASP A 188 -15.06 -6.80 -12.46
C ASP A 188 -15.23 -6.38 -11.00
N LYS A 189 -16.43 -5.90 -10.65
CA LYS A 189 -16.73 -5.53 -9.26
C LYS A 189 -16.39 -6.66 -8.30
N PHE A 190 -15.68 -6.32 -7.25
CA PHE A 190 -15.41 -7.23 -6.17
C PHE A 190 -16.42 -6.99 -5.04
N TYR A 191 -17.54 -7.75 -5.08
CA TYR A 191 -18.69 -7.58 -4.17
C TYR A 191 -19.30 -6.18 -4.25
N GLN A 192 -19.30 -5.45 -3.11
CA GLN A 192 -19.83 -4.09 -3.00
C GLN A 192 -18.77 -3.01 -3.31
N PHE A 193 -17.55 -3.42 -3.56
CA PHE A 193 -16.43 -2.51 -3.82
C PHE A 193 -16.23 -2.32 -5.33
N ASP A 194 -15.96 -1.09 -5.73
CA ASP A 194 -15.63 -0.68 -7.10
C ASP A 194 -14.12 -0.60 -7.29
#